data_23415f10ec496e50726732993cf65dd2
#
_entry.id   23415f10ec496e50726732993cf65dd2
#
_cell.length_a   1.000
_cell.length_b   1.000
_cell.length_c   1.000
_cell.angle_alpha   90.00
_cell.angle_beta   90.00
_cell.angle_gamma   90.00
#
_symmetry.space_group_name_H-M   'P 1'
#
loop_
_entity.id
_entity.type
_entity.pdbx_description
1 polymer ?
#
loop_
_entity_poly.entity_id
_entity_poly.type
_entity_poly.pdbx_seq_one_letter_code
_entity_poly.pdbx_strand_id
1 'polypeptide(L)'
;MEQKIRSSFPSAVKGEEVPSTAFPTGCSLGATWDEDLVRRVGNALGEEFRAYGINGILGPAMNIKRHPLCGRNFEYFSEDPYLTGKMGAAYVKGVQEKGVGACPKHFAANNQENGRQYVSSEVDERTLREIYLKPFEIVEKESRPWSIMCSYNRLNGVYASADKQL
;
A
#
# COMPACT_ATOMS: atom_id res chain seq x y z
N MET A 1 21.08 5.51 8.41
CA MET A 1 20.52 5.62 9.78
C MET A 1 19.69 4.38 10.01
N GLU A 2 20.19 3.41 10.78
CA GLU A 2 19.47 2.20 11.12
C GLU A 2 18.37 2.52 12.11
N GLN A 3 17.13 2.29 11.73
CA GLN A 3 15.99 2.45 12.62
C GLN A 3 15.72 1.10 13.28
N LYS A 4 15.93 1.02 14.59
CA LYS A 4 15.63 -0.19 15.36
C LYS A 4 14.14 -0.26 15.65
N ILE A 5 13.45 -1.22 15.06
CA ILE A 5 12.03 -1.47 15.31
C ILE A 5 11.89 -2.60 16.34
N ARG A 6 11.21 -2.32 17.46
CA ARG A 6 10.79 -3.39 18.36
C ARG A 6 9.65 -4.15 17.69
N SER A 7 9.88 -5.41 17.34
CA SER A 7 8.83 -6.24 16.77
C SER A 7 7.80 -6.57 17.84
N SER A 8 6.55 -6.24 17.58
CA SER A 8 5.41 -6.63 18.40
C SER A 8 4.83 -8.00 18.02
N PHE A 9 5.53 -8.78 17.19
CA PHE A 9 5.07 -10.08 16.75
C PHE A 9 5.60 -11.21 17.64
N PRO A 10 4.74 -12.19 18.03
CA PRO A 10 5.09 -13.25 18.98
C PRO A 10 6.18 -14.22 18.51
N SER A 11 6.54 -14.21 17.22
CA SER A 11 7.56 -15.08 16.63
C SER A 11 8.94 -14.45 16.50
N ALA A 12 9.08 -13.15 16.79
CA ALA A 12 10.40 -12.53 16.86
C ALA A 12 11.08 -12.99 18.13
N VAL A 13 12.35 -13.34 18.00
CA VAL A 13 13.22 -13.82 19.08
C VAL A 13 13.05 -12.91 20.31
N LYS A 14 12.66 -13.48 21.44
CA LYS A 14 12.37 -12.73 22.67
C LYS A 14 13.55 -11.85 23.05
N GLY A 15 13.39 -10.53 22.91
CA GLY A 15 14.26 -9.53 23.49
C GLY A 15 15.44 -9.06 22.62
N GLU A 16 15.64 -9.56 21.41
CA GLU A 16 16.65 -9.04 20.50
C GLU A 16 16.06 -7.96 19.56
N GLU A 17 16.78 -6.86 19.41
CA GLU A 17 16.46 -5.84 18.41
C GLU A 17 16.80 -6.37 17.01
N VAL A 18 15.80 -6.44 16.14
CA VAL A 18 15.97 -6.87 14.76
C VAL A 18 16.33 -5.66 13.90
N PRO A 19 17.53 -5.63 13.27
CA PRO A 19 17.87 -4.54 12.37
C PRO A 19 16.93 -4.55 11.16
N SER A 20 16.46 -3.37 10.76
CA SER A 20 15.61 -3.21 9.57
C SER A 20 16.10 -2.05 8.73
N THR A 21 15.95 -2.19 7.41
CA THR A 21 16.33 -1.15 6.46
C THR A 21 15.28 -0.04 6.43
N ALA A 22 15.70 1.22 6.53
CA ALA A 22 14.85 2.38 6.28
C ALA A 22 14.75 2.62 4.77
N PHE A 23 13.82 1.94 4.11
CA PHE A 23 13.56 2.13 2.69
C PHE A 23 12.94 3.52 2.40
N PRO A 24 13.09 4.04 1.16
CA PRO A 24 12.43 5.27 0.76
C PRO A 24 10.92 5.20 0.92
N THR A 25 10.29 6.33 1.23
CA THR A 25 8.83 6.41 1.34
C THR A 25 8.15 6.18 -0.02
N GLY A 26 6.87 5.79 -0.01
CA GLY A 26 6.08 5.66 -1.23
C GLY A 26 6.10 6.92 -2.10
N CYS A 27 6.06 8.09 -1.45
CA CYS A 27 6.18 9.39 -2.11
C CYS A 27 7.50 9.53 -2.89
N SER A 28 8.62 9.15 -2.27
CA SER A 28 9.94 9.20 -2.92
C SER A 28 10.03 8.20 -4.07
N LEU A 29 9.50 6.98 -3.87
CA LEU A 29 9.47 5.96 -4.90
C LEU A 29 8.61 6.39 -6.09
N GLY A 30 7.43 6.95 -5.85
CA GLY A 30 6.55 7.48 -6.90
C GLY A 30 7.18 8.59 -7.73
N ALA A 31 7.99 9.44 -7.10
CA ALA A 31 8.70 10.54 -7.77
C ALA A 31 9.83 10.09 -8.70
N THR A 32 10.25 8.83 -8.64
CA THR A 32 11.30 8.29 -9.51
C THR A 32 10.79 7.98 -10.93
N TRP A 33 9.52 7.68 -11.08
CA TRP A 33 8.89 7.20 -12.34
C TRP A 33 9.57 5.94 -12.89
N ASP A 34 10.27 5.18 -12.05
CA ASP A 34 11.10 4.03 -12.41
C ASP A 34 10.51 2.74 -11.81
N GLU A 35 9.76 2.00 -12.62
CA GLU A 35 9.14 0.73 -12.24
C GLU A 35 10.20 -0.33 -11.85
N ASP A 36 11.34 -0.35 -12.56
CA ASP A 36 12.41 -1.32 -12.28
C ASP A 36 13.06 -1.05 -10.93
N LEU A 37 13.27 0.22 -10.58
CA LEU A 37 13.76 0.61 -9.26
C LEU A 37 12.78 0.17 -8.18
N VAL A 38 11.49 0.45 -8.33
CA VAL A 38 10.47 0.09 -7.35
C VAL A 38 10.38 -1.44 -7.20
N ARG A 39 10.48 -2.20 -8.29
CA ARG A 39 10.54 -3.67 -8.22
C ARG A 39 11.76 -4.17 -7.45
N ARG A 40 12.93 -3.57 -7.66
CA ARG A 40 14.14 -3.90 -6.89
C ARG A 40 14.00 -3.59 -5.40
N VAL A 41 13.37 -2.47 -5.06
CA VAL A 41 13.03 -2.16 -3.65
C VAL A 41 12.07 -3.21 -3.08
N GLY A 42 11.05 -3.60 -3.83
CA GLY A 42 10.13 -4.69 -3.45
C GLY A 42 10.87 -6.02 -3.22
N ASN A 43 11.84 -6.35 -4.09
CA ASN A 43 12.70 -7.53 -3.92
C ASN A 43 13.50 -7.48 -2.61
N ALA A 44 14.15 -6.36 -2.33
CA ALA A 44 14.95 -6.20 -1.10
C ALA A 44 14.07 -6.29 0.16
N LEU A 45 12.88 -5.67 0.14
CA LEU A 45 11.89 -5.82 1.20
C LEU A 45 11.47 -7.28 1.40
N GLY A 46 11.17 -7.99 0.31
CA GLY A 46 10.79 -9.41 0.36
C GLY A 46 11.90 -10.29 0.94
N GLU A 47 13.16 -10.03 0.61
CA GLU A 47 14.32 -10.73 1.19
C GLU A 47 14.44 -10.48 2.69
N GLU A 48 14.30 -9.23 3.13
CA GLU A 48 14.35 -8.88 4.54
C GLU A 48 13.20 -9.52 5.33
N PHE A 49 11.97 -9.48 4.80
CA PHE A 49 10.81 -10.13 5.42
C PHE A 49 11.00 -11.65 5.55
N ARG A 50 11.53 -12.31 4.53
CA ARG A 50 11.85 -13.74 4.59
C ARG A 50 12.92 -14.06 5.64
N ALA A 51 13.96 -13.23 5.73
CA ALA A 51 15.03 -13.41 6.72
C ALA A 51 14.47 -13.39 8.16
N TYR A 52 13.37 -12.65 8.38
CA TYR A 52 12.69 -12.60 9.67
C TYR A 52 11.53 -13.59 9.82
N GLY A 53 11.31 -14.47 8.87
CA GLY A 53 10.21 -15.44 8.90
C GLY A 53 8.83 -14.81 8.73
N ILE A 54 8.75 -13.61 8.12
CA ILE A 54 7.49 -12.91 7.89
C ILE A 54 7.00 -13.24 6.48
N ASN A 55 5.74 -13.69 6.36
CA ASN A 55 5.18 -14.21 5.13
C ASN A 55 4.36 -13.19 4.32
N GLY A 56 4.10 -12.01 4.86
CA GLY A 56 3.29 -10.99 4.18
C GLY A 56 3.59 -9.58 4.64
N ILE A 57 3.54 -8.64 3.70
CA ILE A 57 3.70 -7.20 3.94
C ILE A 57 2.37 -6.49 3.74
N LEU A 58 2.01 -5.58 4.66
CA LEU A 58 0.84 -4.71 4.54
C LEU A 58 1.17 -3.48 3.68
N GLY A 59 1.33 -3.72 2.41
CA GLY A 59 1.74 -2.75 1.40
C GLY A 59 1.70 -3.33 -0.01
N PRO A 60 1.85 -2.46 -1.03
CA PRO A 60 2.05 -1.02 -0.95
C PRO A 60 0.79 -0.24 -0.58
N ALA A 61 0.96 1.00 -0.09
CA ALA A 61 -0.15 1.92 0.08
C ALA A 61 -0.38 2.73 -1.22
N MET A 62 -1.62 2.75 -1.71
CA MET A 62 -1.93 3.17 -3.07
C MET A 62 -3.06 4.20 -3.19
N ASN A 63 -3.51 4.77 -2.06
CA ASN A 63 -4.54 5.80 -2.15
C ASN A 63 -4.01 7.06 -2.85
N ILE A 64 -4.91 7.75 -3.53
CA ILE A 64 -4.58 8.95 -4.29
C ILE A 64 -4.32 10.12 -3.34
N LYS A 65 -3.26 10.88 -3.58
CA LYS A 65 -2.91 12.09 -2.82
C LYS A 65 -3.88 13.23 -3.19
N ARG A 66 -5.08 13.20 -2.61
CA ARG A 66 -6.14 14.15 -2.92
C ARG A 66 -6.01 15.47 -2.17
N HIS A 67 -5.59 15.40 -0.91
CA HIS A 67 -5.47 16.56 -0.03
C HIS A 67 -4.05 16.62 0.56
N PRO A 68 -3.35 17.76 0.49
CA PRO A 68 -1.96 17.86 0.96
C PRO A 68 -1.79 17.61 2.46
N LEU A 69 -2.84 17.86 3.25
CA LEU A 69 -2.82 17.65 4.70
C LEU A 69 -3.18 16.22 5.12
N CYS A 70 -3.37 15.28 4.20
CA CYS A 70 -3.56 13.89 4.57
C CYS A 70 -2.29 13.33 5.24
N GLY A 71 -2.42 12.91 6.49
CA GLY A 71 -1.28 12.46 7.32
C GLY A 71 -0.54 11.22 6.80
N ARG A 72 -1.11 10.52 5.82
CA ARG A 72 -0.52 9.32 5.21
C ARG A 72 0.02 9.52 3.79
N ASN A 73 0.07 10.76 3.29
CA ASN A 73 0.59 11.05 1.95
C ASN A 73 2.04 10.58 1.74
N PHE A 74 2.84 10.48 2.81
CA PHE A 74 4.22 10.00 2.72
C PHE A 74 4.32 8.57 2.20
N GLU A 75 3.37 7.70 2.53
CA GLU A 75 3.38 6.29 2.12
C GLU A 75 2.69 6.04 0.76
N TYR A 76 1.93 7.01 0.22
CA TYR A 76 1.26 6.90 -1.07
C TYR A 76 2.19 7.35 -2.22
N PHE A 77 2.05 6.73 -3.40
CA PHE A 77 2.93 7.01 -4.53
C PHE A 77 2.66 8.37 -5.17
N SER A 78 1.42 8.64 -5.62
CA SER A 78 1.12 9.80 -6.45
C SER A 78 -0.33 10.28 -6.31
N GLU A 79 -0.63 11.43 -6.89
CA GLU A 79 -1.99 11.89 -7.20
C GLU A 79 -2.51 11.31 -8.53
N ASP A 80 -1.60 10.82 -9.40
CA ASP A 80 -1.94 10.20 -10.66
C ASP A 80 -2.29 8.72 -10.47
N PRO A 81 -3.49 8.27 -10.89
CA PRO A 81 -3.93 6.89 -10.69
C PRO A 81 -3.16 5.88 -11.53
N TYR A 82 -2.72 6.26 -12.74
CA TYR A 82 -1.96 5.37 -13.60
C TYR A 82 -0.56 5.12 -13.03
N LEU A 83 0.16 6.20 -12.70
CA LEU A 83 1.48 6.12 -12.08
C LEU A 83 1.41 5.30 -10.78
N THR A 84 0.42 5.59 -9.91
CA THR A 84 0.21 4.84 -8.67
C THR A 84 0.01 3.35 -8.94
N GLY A 85 -0.79 3.00 -9.94
CA GLY A 85 -1.02 1.62 -10.32
C GLY A 85 0.23 0.91 -10.82
N LYS A 86 1.02 1.56 -11.68
CA LYS A 86 2.26 1.00 -12.25
C LYS A 86 3.32 0.78 -11.19
N MET A 87 3.54 1.79 -10.34
CA MET A 87 4.48 1.68 -9.20
C MET A 87 4.02 0.62 -8.19
N GLY A 88 2.72 0.57 -7.90
CA GLY A 88 2.14 -0.46 -7.05
C GLY A 88 2.33 -1.88 -7.60
N ALA A 89 2.10 -2.09 -8.89
CA ALA A 89 2.29 -3.38 -9.55
C ALA A 89 3.76 -3.81 -9.53
N ALA A 90 4.68 -2.89 -9.79
CA ALA A 90 6.12 -3.15 -9.71
C ALA A 90 6.55 -3.56 -8.29
N TYR A 91 6.06 -2.86 -7.27
CA TYR A 91 6.32 -3.19 -5.87
C TYR A 91 5.80 -4.59 -5.51
N VAL A 92 4.55 -4.90 -5.86
CA VAL A 92 3.92 -6.21 -5.60
C VAL A 92 4.71 -7.34 -6.26
N LYS A 93 5.07 -7.18 -7.54
CA LYS A 93 5.91 -8.16 -8.27
C LYS A 93 7.22 -8.41 -7.51
N GLY A 94 7.93 -7.34 -7.14
CA GLY A 94 9.19 -7.45 -6.42
C GLY A 94 9.08 -8.22 -5.10
N VAL A 95 8.11 -7.88 -4.26
CA VAL A 95 7.87 -8.56 -2.99
C VAL A 95 7.51 -10.04 -3.20
N GLN A 96 6.59 -10.32 -4.11
CA GLN A 96 6.07 -11.68 -4.33
C GLN A 96 7.08 -12.61 -5.01
N GLU A 97 8.02 -12.10 -5.80
CA GLU A 97 9.15 -12.87 -6.33
C GLU A 97 10.02 -13.51 -5.26
N LYS A 98 9.96 -12.98 -4.04
CA LYS A 98 10.68 -13.54 -2.88
C LYS A 98 9.83 -14.50 -2.04
N GLY A 99 8.60 -14.80 -2.49
CA GLY A 99 7.68 -15.69 -1.77
C GLY A 99 7.06 -15.04 -0.53
N VAL A 100 6.95 -13.70 -0.51
CA VAL A 100 6.25 -12.92 0.52
C VAL A 100 5.00 -12.32 -0.10
N GLY A 101 3.85 -12.48 0.56
CA GLY A 101 2.59 -11.94 0.07
C GLY A 101 2.55 -10.41 0.19
N ALA A 102 2.14 -9.72 -0.85
CA ALA A 102 1.84 -8.29 -0.79
C ALA A 102 0.35 -8.06 -0.55
N CYS A 103 0.03 -6.97 0.16
CA CYS A 103 -1.33 -6.56 0.49
C CYS A 103 -1.52 -5.07 0.17
N PRO A 104 -1.77 -4.72 -1.11
CA PRO A 104 -2.10 -3.34 -1.49
C PRO A 104 -3.24 -2.77 -0.66
N LYS A 105 -3.14 -1.47 -0.31
CA LYS A 105 -4.05 -0.82 0.62
C LYS A 105 -4.25 0.66 0.28
N HIS A 106 -5.34 1.27 0.70
CA HIS A 106 -6.55 0.78 1.36
C HIS A 106 -7.70 0.85 0.36
N PHE A 107 -8.36 -0.25 0.09
CA PHE A 107 -9.44 -0.33 -0.89
C PHE A 107 -10.78 0.02 -0.24
N ALA A 108 -11.39 1.22 -0.53
CA ALA A 108 -10.89 2.25 -1.40
C ALA A 108 -11.12 3.65 -0.80
N ALA A 109 -10.54 4.65 -1.48
CA ALA A 109 -10.79 6.08 -1.21
C ALA A 109 -10.48 6.55 0.22
N ASN A 110 -9.45 6.00 0.88
CA ASN A 110 -8.94 6.52 2.14
C ASN A 110 -7.97 7.69 1.90
N ASN A 111 -8.50 8.90 1.67
CA ASN A 111 -7.74 10.06 1.23
C ASN A 111 -7.53 11.12 2.31
N GLN A 112 -7.97 10.86 3.53
CA GLN A 112 -7.78 11.68 4.71
C GLN A 112 -7.88 10.80 5.98
N GLU A 113 -7.31 11.27 7.10
CA GLU A 113 -7.20 10.47 8.32
C GLU A 113 -8.12 10.94 9.46
N ASN A 114 -8.70 12.16 9.36
CA ASN A 114 -9.58 12.67 10.39
C ASN A 114 -10.89 11.86 10.45
N GLY A 115 -11.11 11.17 11.56
CA GLY A 115 -12.30 10.35 11.73
C GLY A 115 -12.40 9.19 10.71
N ARG A 116 -11.29 8.66 10.21
CA ARG A 116 -11.23 7.67 9.12
C ARG A 116 -12.13 6.43 9.33
N GLN A 117 -12.48 6.11 10.57
CA GLN A 117 -13.37 5.00 10.89
C GLN A 117 -14.86 5.34 10.74
N TYR A 118 -15.19 6.62 10.58
CA TYR A 118 -16.59 7.10 10.58
C TYR A 118 -16.91 7.96 9.36
N VAL A 119 -15.90 8.54 8.72
CA VAL A 119 -16.09 9.43 7.56
C VAL A 119 -16.61 8.65 6.37
N SER A 120 -17.41 9.31 5.54
CA SER A 120 -17.80 8.82 4.22
C SER A 120 -17.07 9.62 3.15
N SER A 121 -16.43 8.93 2.24
CA SER A 121 -15.85 9.50 1.01
C SER A 121 -16.95 9.54 -0.04
N GLU A 122 -17.44 10.74 -0.33
CA GLU A 122 -18.51 10.94 -1.32
C GLU A 122 -17.90 11.20 -2.69
N VAL A 123 -18.24 10.38 -3.67
CA VAL A 123 -17.67 10.44 -5.01
C VAL A 123 -18.66 9.89 -6.05
N ASP A 124 -18.74 10.52 -7.22
CA ASP A 124 -19.51 10.01 -8.34
C ASP A 124 -18.86 8.75 -8.95
N GLU A 125 -19.67 7.96 -9.65
CA GLU A 125 -19.27 6.66 -10.21
C GLU A 125 -18.09 6.77 -11.18
N ARG A 126 -18.09 7.79 -12.05
CA ARG A 126 -17.02 7.99 -13.03
C ARG A 126 -15.68 8.28 -12.33
N THR A 127 -15.69 9.25 -11.41
CA THR A 127 -14.50 9.63 -10.64
C THR A 127 -14.00 8.46 -9.80
N LEU A 128 -14.92 7.69 -9.19
CA LEU A 128 -14.57 6.49 -8.43
C LEU A 128 -13.76 5.51 -9.30
N ARG A 129 -14.26 5.17 -10.49
CA ARG A 129 -13.60 4.19 -11.37
C ARG A 129 -12.32 4.70 -12.01
N GLU A 130 -12.33 5.94 -12.48
CA GLU A 130 -11.19 6.48 -13.25
C GLU A 130 -10.02 6.89 -12.36
N ILE A 131 -10.27 7.26 -11.09
CA ILE A 131 -9.25 7.77 -10.18
C ILE A 131 -8.99 6.81 -9.01
N TYR A 132 -10.01 6.47 -8.22
CA TYR A 132 -9.78 5.80 -6.94
C TYR A 132 -9.67 4.28 -7.04
N LEU A 133 -10.38 3.65 -7.98
CA LEU A 133 -10.28 2.21 -8.23
C LEU A 133 -9.21 1.85 -9.26
N LYS A 134 -8.88 2.76 -10.17
CA LYS A 134 -7.94 2.52 -11.27
C LYS A 134 -6.58 1.97 -10.84
N PRO A 135 -5.93 2.47 -9.79
CA PRO A 135 -4.66 1.90 -9.32
C PRO A 135 -4.78 0.44 -8.91
N PHE A 136 -5.86 0.09 -8.22
CA PHE A 136 -6.10 -1.29 -7.78
C PHE A 136 -6.39 -2.22 -8.94
N GLU A 137 -7.15 -1.75 -9.94
CA GLU A 137 -7.38 -2.49 -11.20
C GLU A 137 -6.07 -2.84 -11.90
N ILE A 138 -5.15 -1.86 -12.02
CA ILE A 138 -3.84 -2.06 -12.64
C ILE A 138 -3.03 -3.10 -11.84
N VAL A 139 -2.94 -2.93 -10.53
CA VAL A 139 -2.18 -3.82 -9.66
C VAL A 139 -2.73 -5.24 -9.71
N GLU A 140 -4.05 -5.41 -9.66
CA GLU A 140 -4.68 -6.72 -9.75
C GLU A 140 -4.35 -7.41 -11.08
N LYS A 141 -4.55 -6.72 -12.19
CA LYS A 141 -4.30 -7.27 -13.54
C LYS A 141 -2.83 -7.57 -13.82
N GLU A 142 -1.92 -6.72 -13.36
CA GLU A 142 -0.50 -6.82 -13.72
C GLU A 142 0.35 -7.61 -12.72
N SER A 143 -0.07 -7.74 -11.46
CA SER A 143 0.77 -8.33 -10.41
C SER A 143 0.10 -9.38 -9.53
N ARG A 144 -1.24 -9.48 -9.57
CA ARG A 144 -2.03 -10.47 -8.82
C ARG A 144 -1.59 -10.58 -7.35
N PRO A 145 -1.85 -9.55 -6.54
CA PRO A 145 -1.48 -9.55 -5.13
C PRO A 145 -2.20 -10.68 -4.38
N TRP A 146 -1.55 -11.23 -3.35
CA TRP A 146 -2.14 -12.32 -2.55
C TRP A 146 -3.35 -11.87 -1.74
N SER A 147 -3.42 -10.59 -1.41
CA SER A 147 -4.54 -10.00 -0.68
C SER A 147 -4.65 -8.52 -0.99
N ILE A 148 -5.81 -7.92 -0.69
CA ILE A 148 -6.05 -6.47 -0.74
C ILE A 148 -6.67 -6.06 0.59
N MET A 149 -6.15 -4.99 1.20
CA MET A 149 -6.67 -4.48 2.46
C MET A 149 -7.80 -3.50 2.22
N CYS A 150 -8.97 -3.79 2.79
CA CYS A 150 -10.11 -2.89 2.79
C CYS A 150 -9.82 -1.62 3.62
N SER A 151 -10.34 -0.49 3.18
CA SER A 151 -10.30 0.77 3.93
C SER A 151 -11.33 0.78 5.06
N TYR A 152 -11.08 1.62 6.08
CA TYR A 152 -12.00 1.78 7.21
C TYR A 152 -13.20 2.70 6.91
N ASN A 153 -13.01 3.66 6.00
CA ASN A 153 -14.02 4.66 5.69
C ASN A 153 -15.25 4.05 5.00
N ARG A 154 -16.33 4.81 5.03
CA ARG A 154 -17.46 4.57 4.14
C ARG A 154 -17.16 5.14 2.76
N LEU A 155 -17.80 4.57 1.75
CA LEU A 155 -17.86 5.06 0.39
C LEU A 155 -19.32 5.29 0.05
N ASN A 156 -19.68 6.55 -0.26
CA ASN A 156 -21.08 6.92 -0.54
C ASN A 156 -22.06 6.39 0.52
N GLY A 157 -21.67 6.50 1.81
CA GLY A 157 -22.49 6.10 2.95
C GLY A 157 -22.35 4.64 3.39
N VAL A 158 -21.77 3.74 2.58
CA VAL A 158 -21.60 2.31 2.89
C VAL A 158 -20.16 2.02 3.29
N TYR A 159 -19.94 1.25 4.34
CA TYR A 159 -18.59 0.82 4.69
C TYR A 159 -17.97 0.00 3.55
N ALA A 160 -16.74 0.33 3.17
CA ALA A 160 -16.06 -0.33 2.06
C ALA A 160 -16.03 -1.87 2.20
N SER A 161 -15.90 -2.37 3.43
CA SER A 161 -15.93 -3.82 3.73
C SER A 161 -17.30 -4.48 3.59
N ALA A 162 -18.39 -3.69 3.50
CA ALA A 162 -19.75 -4.17 3.36
C ALA A 162 -20.39 -3.80 2.01
N ASP A 163 -19.65 -3.09 1.18
CA ASP A 163 -20.11 -2.64 -0.14
C ASP A 163 -19.98 -3.78 -1.15
N LYS A 164 -21.12 -4.23 -1.67
CA LYS A 164 -21.17 -5.31 -2.67
C LYS A 164 -20.85 -4.84 -4.10
N GLN A 165 -20.74 -3.53 -4.31
CA GLN A 165 -20.44 -2.97 -5.64
C GLN A 165 -18.93 -2.75 -5.85
N LEU A 166 -18.16 -2.76 -4.75
CA LEU A 166 -16.70 -2.74 -4.76
C LEU A 166 -16.14 -4.14 -4.98
#